data_937782ab7371ba206dd96483cab3d0ef
#
_entry.id   937782ab7371ba206dd96483cab3d0ef
#
_cell.length_a   1.000
_cell.length_b   1.000
_cell.length_c   1.000
_cell.angle_alpha   90.00
_cell.angle_beta   90.00
_cell.angle_gamma   90.00
#
_symmetry.space_group_name_H-M   'P 1'
#
loop_
_entity.id
_entity.type
_entity.pdbx_description
1 polymer ?
#
loop_
_entity_poly.entity_id
_entity_poly.type
_entity_poly.pdbx_seq_one_letter_code
_entity_poly.pdbx_strand_id
1 'polypeptide(L)'
;MRVRKRFGQHFLNDAQVLQRITYAVALRPEQRVLEIGPGTGALTEYLATTEGTHYTAIEVDRDLVPQLQQRFPKLQIINADVLNVDLQPLLGAVPDGWRVVGNLPYNISSPLTLKFVRYAHSAPGSIRDMHFMLQKEMADRMRATPSTKAWGRLSVMVQLFAEVEELFDVSPSSFTPPPKVNSAVVRIQPRAAVTLPAKLSTLDRVLRQAFSARRKRLSNALKSLNIDWSVMQAQPNWRADDVGVAEFLQIAQWVDEHDV
;
A
#
# COMPACT_ATOMS: atom_id res chain seq x y z
N MET A 1 23.78 11.51 -13.31
CA MET A 1 22.70 11.76 -12.34
C MET A 1 23.14 11.32 -10.94
N ARG A 2 22.98 12.15 -9.89
CA ARG A 2 23.45 11.83 -8.53
C ARG A 2 22.31 11.15 -7.76
N VAL A 3 22.38 9.83 -7.57
CA VAL A 3 21.43 9.07 -6.75
C VAL A 3 21.52 9.55 -5.29
N ARG A 4 20.39 9.95 -4.71
CA ARG A 4 20.34 10.38 -3.32
C ARG A 4 20.00 9.18 -2.44
N LYS A 5 21.01 8.62 -1.77
CA LYS A 5 20.86 7.45 -0.85
C LYS A 5 19.75 7.65 0.20
N ARG A 6 19.52 8.89 0.65
CA ARG A 6 18.49 9.20 1.66
C ARG A 6 17.04 8.88 1.22
N PHE A 7 16.79 8.83 -0.09
CA PHE A 7 15.45 8.51 -0.63
C PHE A 7 15.32 7.05 -1.04
N GLY A 8 16.38 6.23 -0.91
CA GLY A 8 16.32 4.81 -1.30
C GLY A 8 16.01 4.61 -2.79
N GLN A 9 16.50 5.50 -3.66
CA GLN A 9 16.14 5.53 -5.08
C GLN A 9 16.77 4.36 -5.83
N HIS A 10 15.92 3.58 -6.49
CA HIS A 10 16.26 2.57 -7.50
C HIS A 10 15.41 2.86 -8.74
N PHE A 11 16.04 3.39 -9.78
CA PHE A 11 15.32 3.79 -11.00
C PHE A 11 15.10 2.58 -11.89
N LEU A 12 13.84 2.28 -12.19
CA LEU A 12 13.47 1.27 -13.16
C LEU A 12 13.90 1.72 -14.56
N ASN A 13 14.62 0.87 -15.30
CA ASN A 13 15.10 1.15 -16.65
C ASN A 13 14.87 0.00 -17.63
N ASP A 14 14.21 -1.05 -17.20
CA ASP A 14 13.87 -2.21 -18.01
C ASP A 14 12.57 -1.95 -18.80
N ALA A 15 12.71 -1.80 -20.13
CA ALA A 15 11.59 -1.51 -21.01
C ALA A 15 10.53 -2.61 -21.01
N GLN A 16 10.91 -3.88 -20.85
CA GLN A 16 9.94 -4.98 -20.81
C GLN A 16 9.11 -4.93 -19.52
N VAL A 17 9.73 -4.61 -18.38
CA VAL A 17 9.03 -4.43 -17.11
C VAL A 17 8.08 -3.23 -17.19
N LEU A 18 8.52 -2.09 -17.76
CA LEU A 18 7.70 -0.91 -17.95
C LEU A 18 6.47 -1.20 -18.83
N GLN A 19 6.65 -1.93 -19.93
CA GLN A 19 5.53 -2.35 -20.79
C GLN A 19 4.56 -3.28 -20.05
N ARG A 20 5.07 -4.24 -19.26
CA ARG A 20 4.21 -5.15 -18.47
C ARG A 20 3.39 -4.38 -17.43
N ILE A 21 3.99 -3.39 -16.76
CA ILE A 21 3.25 -2.52 -15.81
C ILE A 21 2.16 -1.76 -16.56
N THR A 22 2.50 -1.12 -17.70
CA THR A 22 1.54 -0.38 -18.54
C THR A 22 0.37 -1.24 -18.97
N TYR A 23 0.66 -2.46 -19.44
CA TYR A 23 -0.37 -3.43 -19.82
C TYR A 23 -1.26 -3.82 -18.62
N ALA A 24 -0.67 -4.05 -17.45
CA ALA A 24 -1.42 -4.41 -16.24
C ALA A 24 -2.28 -3.24 -15.72
N VAL A 25 -1.78 -2.01 -15.80
CA VAL A 25 -2.55 -0.82 -15.47
C VAL A 25 -3.69 -0.63 -16.49
N ALA A 26 -3.48 -0.90 -17.78
CA ALA A 26 -4.49 -0.82 -18.84
C ALA A 26 -5.31 0.47 -18.79
N LEU A 27 -4.62 1.62 -18.83
CA LEU A 27 -5.27 2.94 -18.81
C LEU A 27 -6.22 3.10 -19.99
N ARG A 28 -7.35 3.76 -19.73
CA ARG A 28 -8.32 4.18 -20.74
C ARG A 28 -8.31 5.71 -20.85
N PRO A 29 -8.75 6.26 -21.99
CA PRO A 29 -8.99 7.70 -22.11
C PRO A 29 -9.82 8.25 -20.95
N GLU A 30 -9.57 9.51 -20.59
CA GLU A 30 -10.28 10.26 -19.54
C GLU A 30 -10.06 9.75 -18.09
N GLN A 31 -9.30 8.65 -17.88
CA GLN A 31 -8.98 8.21 -16.54
C GLN A 31 -7.97 9.14 -15.85
N ARG A 32 -8.05 9.19 -14.54
CA ARG A 32 -7.15 9.99 -13.70
C ARG A 32 -6.08 9.10 -13.09
N VAL A 33 -4.83 9.55 -13.21
CA VAL A 33 -3.65 8.83 -12.70
C VAL A 33 -2.92 9.70 -11.70
N LEU A 34 -2.57 9.10 -10.57
CA LEU A 34 -1.61 9.64 -9.63
C LEU A 34 -0.37 8.75 -9.59
N GLU A 35 0.75 9.27 -10.05
CA GLU A 35 2.04 8.58 -9.93
C GLU A 35 2.80 9.05 -8.69
N ILE A 36 3.28 8.09 -7.90
CA ILE A 36 4.08 8.34 -6.71
C ILE A 36 5.55 8.12 -7.02
N GLY A 37 6.34 9.18 -6.90
CA GLY A 37 7.78 9.14 -7.16
C GLY A 37 8.11 8.82 -8.62
N PRO A 38 7.74 9.67 -9.58
CA PRO A 38 8.04 9.43 -11.01
C PRO A 38 9.54 9.32 -11.28
N GLY A 39 10.39 9.85 -10.39
CA GLY A 39 11.82 9.80 -10.52
C GLY A 39 12.30 10.47 -11.81
N THR A 40 12.89 9.70 -12.71
CA THR A 40 13.31 10.19 -14.04
C THR A 40 12.18 10.20 -15.08
N GLY A 41 10.98 9.77 -14.71
CA GLY A 41 9.83 9.71 -15.60
C GLY A 41 9.78 8.45 -16.48
N ALA A 42 10.44 7.36 -16.06
CA ALA A 42 10.47 6.14 -16.85
C ALA A 42 9.07 5.51 -17.00
N LEU A 43 8.31 5.40 -15.91
CA LEU A 43 6.93 4.89 -15.96
C LEU A 43 5.97 5.95 -16.52
N THR A 44 6.19 7.23 -16.19
CA THR A 44 5.44 8.37 -16.74
C THR A 44 5.41 8.34 -18.27
N GLU A 45 6.56 8.09 -18.91
CA GLU A 45 6.68 8.05 -20.37
C GLU A 45 5.74 7.05 -21.03
N TYR A 46 5.54 5.89 -20.41
CA TYR A 46 4.66 4.85 -20.92
C TYR A 46 3.19 5.11 -20.63
N LEU A 47 2.87 5.67 -19.45
CA LEU A 47 1.48 5.86 -19.02
C LEU A 47 0.88 7.18 -19.52
N ALA A 48 1.69 8.25 -19.64
CA ALA A 48 1.21 9.56 -20.09
C ALA A 48 0.92 9.64 -21.59
N THR A 49 1.14 8.55 -22.34
CA THR A 49 0.82 8.48 -23.77
C THR A 49 -0.67 8.24 -24.06
N THR A 50 -1.44 7.81 -23.06
CA THR A 50 -2.89 7.59 -23.24
C THR A 50 -3.61 8.93 -23.38
N GLU A 51 -4.26 9.13 -24.51
CA GLU A 51 -4.95 10.38 -24.84
C GLU A 51 -6.08 10.67 -23.83
N GLY A 52 -6.28 11.94 -23.50
CA GLY A 52 -7.31 12.38 -22.55
C GLY A 52 -7.01 12.08 -21.08
N THR A 53 -5.91 11.43 -20.75
CA THR A 53 -5.59 11.08 -19.36
C THR A 53 -5.18 12.31 -18.55
N HIS A 54 -5.80 12.48 -17.39
CA HIS A 54 -5.39 13.48 -16.39
C HIS A 54 -4.30 12.91 -15.51
N TYR A 55 -3.06 13.32 -15.73
CA TYR A 55 -1.90 12.74 -15.08
C TYR A 55 -1.31 13.71 -14.04
N THR A 56 -1.27 13.27 -12.79
CA THR A 56 -0.66 13.98 -11.67
C THR A 56 0.47 13.15 -11.09
N ALA A 57 1.56 13.76 -10.67
CA ALA A 57 2.65 13.09 -9.99
C ALA A 57 3.06 13.80 -8.70
N ILE A 58 3.45 13.02 -7.67
CA ILE A 58 4.04 13.54 -6.44
C ILE A 58 5.51 13.14 -6.42
N GLU A 59 6.41 14.12 -6.39
CA GLU A 59 7.87 13.90 -6.36
C GLU A 59 8.50 14.67 -5.18
N VAL A 60 9.23 13.96 -4.35
CA VAL A 60 9.91 14.54 -3.18
C VAL A 60 11.25 15.20 -3.54
N ASP A 61 11.91 14.71 -4.59
CA ASP A 61 13.18 15.25 -5.04
C ASP A 61 12.99 16.47 -5.95
N ARG A 62 13.12 17.67 -5.36
CA ARG A 62 12.97 18.94 -6.05
C ARG A 62 13.88 19.12 -7.27
N ASP A 63 15.02 18.39 -7.32
CA ASP A 63 15.97 18.52 -8.44
C ASP A 63 15.50 17.76 -9.69
N LEU A 64 14.54 16.80 -9.53
CA LEU A 64 13.93 16.08 -10.64
C LEU A 64 12.73 16.82 -11.25
N VAL A 65 12.06 17.65 -10.47
CA VAL A 65 10.83 18.37 -10.91
C VAL A 65 11.02 19.19 -12.19
N PRO A 66 12.09 20.02 -12.34
CA PRO A 66 12.27 20.79 -13.59
C PRO A 66 12.49 19.89 -14.81
N GLN A 67 13.20 18.78 -14.66
CA GLN A 67 13.45 17.83 -15.74
C GLN A 67 12.15 17.14 -16.18
N LEU A 68 11.32 16.74 -15.21
CA LEU A 68 10.01 16.13 -15.47
C LEU A 68 9.07 17.14 -16.17
N GLN A 69 9.02 18.38 -15.71
CA GLN A 69 8.20 19.43 -16.34
C GLN A 69 8.63 19.72 -17.77
N GLN A 70 9.94 19.76 -18.03
CA GLN A 70 10.47 19.95 -19.38
C GLN A 70 10.11 18.79 -20.30
N ARG A 71 10.22 17.55 -19.79
CA ARG A 71 9.97 16.32 -20.58
C ARG A 71 8.47 16.04 -20.77
N PHE A 72 7.65 16.38 -19.78
CA PHE A 72 6.20 16.16 -19.76
C PHE A 72 5.44 17.44 -19.43
N PRO A 73 5.31 18.39 -20.38
CA PRO A 73 4.71 19.72 -20.11
C PRO A 73 3.25 19.68 -19.63
N LYS A 74 2.52 18.61 -19.93
CA LYS A 74 1.12 18.41 -19.50
C LYS A 74 0.98 17.73 -18.14
N LEU A 75 2.08 17.23 -17.55
CA LEU A 75 2.08 16.56 -16.26
C LEU A 75 1.91 17.58 -15.14
N GLN A 76 0.91 17.39 -14.30
CA GLN A 76 0.78 18.14 -13.05
C GLN A 76 1.74 17.54 -12.01
N ILE A 77 2.74 18.30 -11.55
CA ILE A 77 3.72 17.83 -10.59
C ILE A 77 3.54 18.56 -9.26
N ILE A 78 3.41 17.79 -8.19
CA ILE A 78 3.37 18.26 -6.81
C ILE A 78 4.71 17.90 -6.17
N ASN A 79 5.50 18.91 -5.82
CA ASN A 79 6.77 18.68 -5.12
C ASN A 79 6.51 18.58 -3.61
N ALA A 80 6.35 17.37 -3.10
CA ALA A 80 6.04 17.10 -1.70
C ALA A 80 6.44 15.67 -1.29
N ASP A 81 6.56 15.46 0.02
CA ASP A 81 6.58 14.11 0.59
C ASP A 81 5.14 13.56 0.62
N VAL A 82 4.89 12.51 -0.13
CA VAL A 82 3.57 11.87 -0.27
C VAL A 82 2.97 11.41 1.06
N LEU A 83 3.80 11.09 2.06
CA LEU A 83 3.32 10.72 3.40
C LEU A 83 2.65 11.91 4.10
N ASN A 84 3.04 13.14 3.77
CA ASN A 84 2.54 14.38 4.36
C ASN A 84 1.45 15.07 3.51
N VAL A 85 1.19 14.61 2.27
CA VAL A 85 0.15 15.18 1.42
C VAL A 85 -1.23 14.80 1.94
N ASP A 86 -2.14 15.77 2.06
CA ASP A 86 -3.56 15.48 2.25
C ASP A 86 -4.14 14.91 0.94
N LEU A 87 -4.69 13.71 1.00
CA LEU A 87 -5.24 13.02 -0.17
C LEU A 87 -6.65 13.52 -0.53
N GLN A 88 -7.38 14.11 0.41
CA GLN A 88 -8.78 14.50 0.19
C GLN A 88 -8.95 15.58 -0.88
N PRO A 89 -8.22 16.72 -0.85
CA PRO A 89 -8.32 17.70 -1.93
C PRO A 89 -7.72 17.21 -3.26
N LEU A 90 -6.79 16.25 -3.20
CA LEU A 90 -6.10 15.71 -4.37
C LEU A 90 -6.92 14.65 -5.11
N LEU A 91 -7.48 13.70 -4.37
CA LEU A 91 -8.17 12.52 -4.91
C LEU A 91 -9.69 12.65 -4.74
N GLY A 92 -10.25 13.81 -5.05
CA GLY A 92 -11.69 14.00 -5.03
C GLY A 92 -12.45 12.94 -5.84
N ALA A 93 -13.74 12.76 -5.52
CA ALA A 93 -14.58 11.79 -6.20
C ALA A 93 -14.62 12.05 -7.72
N VAL A 94 -14.33 11.01 -8.49
CA VAL A 94 -14.39 11.03 -9.96
C VAL A 94 -15.12 9.77 -10.44
N PRO A 95 -15.80 9.78 -11.59
CA PRO A 95 -16.69 8.69 -12.01
C PRO A 95 -16.05 7.29 -11.94
N ASP A 96 -14.79 7.16 -12.36
CA ASP A 96 -14.07 5.87 -12.41
C ASP A 96 -13.08 5.65 -11.25
N GLY A 97 -12.97 6.60 -10.33
CA GLY A 97 -11.93 6.62 -9.31
C GLY A 97 -10.52 6.84 -9.90
N TRP A 98 -9.58 7.21 -9.03
CA TRP A 98 -8.18 7.41 -9.41
C TRP A 98 -7.44 6.07 -9.55
N ARG A 99 -6.54 6.01 -10.54
CA ARG A 99 -5.54 4.95 -10.67
C ARG A 99 -4.25 5.44 -10.00
N VAL A 100 -3.78 4.77 -8.96
CA VAL A 100 -2.54 5.15 -8.27
C VAL A 100 -1.42 4.21 -8.70
N VAL A 101 -0.31 4.76 -9.16
CA VAL A 101 0.82 3.96 -9.65
C VAL A 101 2.13 4.42 -9.01
N GLY A 102 3.13 3.56 -8.95
CA GLY A 102 4.46 3.99 -8.51
C GLY A 102 5.44 2.85 -8.27
N ASN A 103 6.72 3.18 -8.52
CA ASN A 103 7.85 2.40 -8.03
C ASN A 103 8.23 2.94 -6.65
N LEU A 104 7.70 2.32 -5.60
CA LEU A 104 7.77 2.87 -4.25
C LEU A 104 9.14 2.69 -3.61
N PRO A 105 9.73 3.75 -3.00
CA PRO A 105 10.89 3.59 -2.14
C PRO A 105 10.60 2.60 -1.01
N TYR A 106 11.48 1.63 -0.81
CA TYR A 106 11.23 0.49 0.09
C TYR A 106 10.98 0.89 1.55
N ASN A 107 11.63 1.97 2.00
CA ASN A 107 11.48 2.47 3.37
C ASN A 107 10.11 3.08 3.69
N ILE A 108 9.37 3.52 2.67
CA ILE A 108 8.05 4.15 2.86
C ILE A 108 6.89 3.30 2.32
N SER A 109 7.16 2.20 1.62
CA SER A 109 6.12 1.43 0.93
C SER A 109 5.02 0.92 1.86
N SER A 110 5.36 0.47 3.08
CA SER A 110 4.37 0.02 4.06
C SER A 110 3.47 1.16 4.60
N PRO A 111 4.00 2.25 5.17
CA PRO A 111 3.15 3.35 5.62
C PRO A 111 2.36 3.99 4.49
N LEU A 112 2.94 4.06 3.28
CA LEU A 112 2.27 4.62 2.12
C LEU A 112 1.08 3.76 1.67
N THR A 113 1.26 2.44 1.53
CA THR A 113 0.16 1.53 1.20
C THR A 113 -0.97 1.65 2.22
N LEU A 114 -0.65 1.66 3.52
CA LEU A 114 -1.65 1.82 4.57
C LEU A 114 -2.37 3.19 4.49
N LYS A 115 -1.67 4.25 4.14
CA LYS A 115 -2.28 5.58 3.94
C LYS A 115 -3.32 5.53 2.82
N PHE A 116 -2.99 4.96 1.67
CA PHE A 116 -3.89 4.90 0.52
C PHE A 116 -5.07 3.96 0.72
N VAL A 117 -4.89 2.78 1.30
CA VAL A 117 -6.01 1.85 1.52
C VAL A 117 -6.98 2.38 2.58
N ARG A 118 -6.48 3.08 3.62
CA ARG A 118 -7.34 3.76 4.61
C ARG A 118 -8.09 4.92 3.99
N TYR A 119 -7.43 5.71 3.15
CA TYR A 119 -8.09 6.80 2.45
C TYR A 119 -9.19 6.28 1.52
N ALA A 120 -8.92 5.25 0.72
CA ALA A 120 -9.92 4.63 -0.16
C ALA A 120 -11.13 4.10 0.62
N HIS A 121 -10.93 3.59 1.83
CA HIS A 121 -12.01 3.18 2.73
C HIS A 121 -12.82 4.37 3.26
N SER A 122 -12.16 5.47 3.65
CA SER A 122 -12.84 6.68 4.16
C SER A 122 -13.54 7.51 3.06
N ALA A 123 -13.10 7.35 1.80
CA ALA A 123 -13.64 8.03 0.63
C ALA A 123 -13.96 6.99 -0.48
N PRO A 124 -15.05 6.22 -0.33
CA PRO A 124 -15.39 5.15 -1.27
C PRO A 124 -15.53 5.66 -2.70
N GLY A 125 -14.96 4.89 -3.65
CA GLY A 125 -14.96 5.27 -5.07
C GLY A 125 -13.88 6.29 -5.47
N SER A 126 -13.15 6.88 -4.51
CA SER A 126 -12.06 7.81 -4.82
C SER A 126 -10.87 7.15 -5.52
N ILE A 127 -10.56 5.91 -5.16
CA ILE A 127 -9.48 5.11 -5.77
C ILE A 127 -10.09 3.84 -6.36
N ARG A 128 -9.83 3.64 -7.66
CA ARG A 128 -10.21 2.42 -8.38
C ARG A 128 -9.28 1.26 -8.04
N ASP A 129 -7.98 1.50 -8.21
CA ASP A 129 -6.93 0.53 -7.92
C ASP A 129 -5.57 1.23 -7.75
N MET A 130 -4.63 0.47 -7.19
CA MET A 130 -3.24 0.90 -7.02
C MET A 130 -2.33 -0.16 -7.63
N HIS A 131 -1.34 0.26 -8.42
CA HIS A 131 -0.32 -0.61 -8.99
C HIS A 131 1.04 -0.17 -8.47
N PHE A 132 1.55 -0.90 -7.50
CA PHE A 132 2.82 -0.58 -6.86
C PHE A 132 3.88 -1.62 -7.15
N MET A 133 5.08 -1.14 -7.43
CA MET A 133 6.28 -1.95 -7.39
C MET A 133 6.98 -1.72 -6.05
N LEU A 134 7.26 -2.83 -5.34
CA LEU A 134 7.82 -2.83 -3.99
C LEU A 134 8.66 -4.09 -3.76
N GLN A 135 9.33 -4.20 -2.61
CA GLN A 135 10.09 -5.40 -2.28
C GLN A 135 9.19 -6.64 -2.28
N LYS A 136 9.71 -7.75 -2.83
CA LYS A 136 9.00 -9.04 -2.87
C LYS A 136 8.50 -9.46 -1.49
N GLU A 137 9.33 -9.35 -0.46
CA GLU A 137 8.94 -9.68 0.92
C GLU A 137 7.73 -8.87 1.40
N MET A 138 7.65 -7.59 1.00
CA MET A 138 6.50 -6.76 1.37
C MET A 138 5.24 -7.19 0.63
N ALA A 139 5.33 -7.52 -0.66
CA ALA A 139 4.22 -8.08 -1.43
C ALA A 139 3.70 -9.38 -0.79
N ASP A 140 4.62 -10.29 -0.43
CA ASP A 140 4.29 -11.55 0.24
C ASP A 140 3.60 -11.33 1.59
N ARG A 141 4.05 -10.35 2.39
CA ARG A 141 3.39 -9.99 3.65
C ARG A 141 1.98 -9.44 3.46
N MET A 142 1.76 -8.59 2.45
CA MET A 142 0.43 -7.99 2.23
C MET A 142 -0.62 -9.05 1.84
N ARG A 143 -0.23 -10.09 1.08
CA ARG A 143 -1.11 -11.15 0.60
C ARG A 143 -1.05 -12.46 1.41
N ALA A 144 -0.25 -12.49 2.48
CA ALA A 144 -0.10 -13.67 3.32
C ALA A 144 -1.44 -14.10 3.92
N THR A 145 -1.55 -15.41 4.19
CA THR A 145 -2.69 -16.01 4.90
C THR A 145 -2.30 -16.35 6.34
N PRO A 146 -3.26 -16.45 7.27
CA PRO A 146 -3.00 -16.92 8.61
C PRO A 146 -2.21 -18.24 8.62
N SER A 147 -1.44 -18.47 9.67
CA SER A 147 -0.55 -19.63 9.88
C SER A 147 0.66 -19.68 8.93
N THR A 148 0.96 -18.61 8.20
CA THR A 148 2.18 -18.49 7.39
C THR A 148 3.21 -17.58 8.05
N LYS A 149 4.50 -17.79 7.73
CA LYS A 149 5.60 -16.96 8.25
C LYS A 149 5.46 -15.48 7.89
N ALA A 150 4.91 -15.17 6.73
CA ALA A 150 4.74 -13.83 6.22
C ALA A 150 3.55 -13.09 6.86
N TRP A 151 2.59 -13.83 7.46
CA TRP A 151 1.43 -13.25 8.11
C TRP A 151 1.81 -12.33 9.27
N GLY A 152 1.15 -11.18 9.36
CA GLY A 152 1.44 -10.22 10.40
C GLY A 152 0.51 -9.00 10.38
N ARG A 153 0.81 -8.01 11.22
CA ARG A 153 0.02 -6.77 11.33
C ARG A 153 -0.25 -6.11 9.96
N LEU A 154 0.76 -6.08 9.07
CA LEU A 154 0.59 -5.50 7.74
C LEU A 154 -0.45 -6.26 6.92
N SER A 155 -0.41 -7.59 6.97
CA SER A 155 -1.37 -8.47 6.27
C SER A 155 -2.80 -8.13 6.69
N VAL A 156 -3.06 -8.12 8.01
CA VAL A 156 -4.39 -7.81 8.57
C VAL A 156 -4.84 -6.41 8.15
N MET A 157 -3.99 -5.40 8.33
CA MET A 157 -4.33 -4.00 8.07
C MET A 157 -4.59 -3.71 6.60
N VAL A 158 -3.88 -4.36 5.69
CA VAL A 158 -4.12 -4.16 4.24
C VAL A 158 -5.34 -4.94 3.79
N GLN A 159 -5.45 -6.24 4.17
CA GLN A 159 -6.53 -7.11 3.73
C GLN A 159 -7.90 -6.73 4.32
N LEU A 160 -7.91 -5.97 5.41
CA LEU A 160 -9.14 -5.37 5.94
C LEU A 160 -9.78 -4.42 4.92
N PHE A 161 -8.97 -3.67 4.19
CA PHE A 161 -9.43 -2.59 3.31
C PHE A 161 -9.32 -2.90 1.82
N ALA A 162 -8.50 -3.89 1.44
CA ALA A 162 -8.19 -4.13 0.04
C ALA A 162 -7.89 -5.61 -0.25
N GLU A 163 -8.04 -5.98 -1.51
CA GLU A 163 -7.51 -7.21 -2.07
C GLU A 163 -6.15 -6.92 -2.70
N VAL A 164 -5.21 -7.85 -2.53
CA VAL A 164 -3.85 -7.73 -3.05
C VAL A 164 -3.55 -8.90 -3.96
N GLU A 165 -3.27 -8.58 -5.21
CA GLU A 165 -2.82 -9.54 -6.23
C GLU A 165 -1.38 -9.23 -6.62
N GLU A 166 -0.51 -10.24 -6.62
CA GLU A 166 0.80 -10.14 -7.19
C GLU A 166 0.71 -10.42 -8.69
N LEU A 167 1.15 -9.47 -9.48
CA LEU A 167 1.08 -9.56 -10.93
C LEU A 167 2.32 -10.25 -11.51
N PHE A 168 3.50 -9.87 -11.02
CA PHE A 168 4.77 -10.48 -11.42
C PHE A 168 5.97 -9.99 -10.60
N ASP A 169 7.02 -10.81 -10.59
CA ASP A 169 8.31 -10.49 -9.98
C ASP A 169 9.18 -9.64 -10.92
N VAL A 170 10.05 -8.81 -10.31
CA VAL A 170 11.01 -7.95 -11.01
C VAL A 170 12.40 -8.17 -10.44
N SER A 171 13.36 -8.51 -11.31
CA SER A 171 14.75 -8.75 -10.95
C SER A 171 15.46 -7.45 -10.55
N PRO A 172 16.45 -7.50 -9.64
CA PRO A 172 17.33 -6.37 -9.35
C PRO A 172 18.02 -5.77 -10.56
N SER A 173 18.30 -6.58 -11.60
CA SER A 173 18.94 -6.13 -12.84
C SER A 173 18.11 -5.12 -13.64
N SER A 174 16.80 -5.03 -13.37
CA SER A 174 15.90 -4.06 -14.02
C SER A 174 16.04 -2.63 -13.49
N PHE A 175 16.95 -2.40 -12.52
CA PHE A 175 17.09 -1.10 -11.84
C PHE A 175 18.53 -0.55 -11.90
N THR A 176 18.64 0.77 -11.80
CA THR A 176 19.91 1.48 -11.62
C THR A 176 19.80 2.47 -10.44
N PRO A 177 20.63 2.33 -9.38
CA PRO A 177 21.43 1.14 -9.05
C PRO A 177 20.55 -0.08 -8.72
N PRO A 178 21.04 -1.31 -8.89
CA PRO A 178 20.27 -2.49 -8.57
C PRO A 178 20.02 -2.59 -7.04
N PRO A 179 18.79 -2.95 -6.61
CA PRO A 179 18.53 -3.28 -5.20
C PRO A 179 19.17 -4.62 -4.82
N LYS A 180 19.24 -4.90 -3.51
CA LYS A 180 19.79 -6.17 -3.00
C LYS A 180 18.81 -7.33 -3.02
N VAL A 181 17.53 -7.06 -3.28
CA VAL A 181 16.42 -8.03 -3.20
C VAL A 181 15.54 -7.91 -4.42
N ASN A 182 14.79 -8.95 -4.73
CA ASN A 182 13.77 -8.92 -5.76
C ASN A 182 12.65 -7.97 -5.39
N SER A 183 12.03 -7.39 -6.40
CA SER A 183 10.80 -6.62 -6.31
C SER A 183 9.63 -7.42 -6.86
N ALA A 184 8.42 -6.96 -6.59
CA ALA A 184 7.21 -7.46 -7.21
C ALA A 184 6.29 -6.28 -7.57
N VAL A 185 5.57 -6.42 -8.66
CA VAL A 185 4.46 -5.54 -9.01
C VAL A 185 3.18 -6.16 -8.46
N VAL A 186 2.45 -5.36 -7.69
CA VAL A 186 1.17 -5.77 -7.09
C VAL A 186 0.05 -4.85 -7.56
N ARG A 187 -1.15 -5.41 -7.70
CA ARG A 187 -2.39 -4.68 -7.81
C ARG A 187 -3.11 -4.73 -6.47
N ILE A 188 -3.52 -3.58 -5.98
CA ILE A 188 -4.26 -3.42 -4.73
C ILE A 188 -5.61 -2.80 -5.09
N GLN A 189 -6.69 -3.54 -4.85
CA GLN A 189 -8.06 -3.09 -5.13
C GLN A 189 -8.78 -2.82 -3.82
N PRO A 190 -9.21 -1.56 -3.57
CA PRO A 190 -10.01 -1.25 -2.39
C PRO A 190 -11.28 -2.10 -2.36
N ARG A 191 -11.61 -2.61 -1.19
CA ARG A 191 -12.90 -3.28 -0.95
C ARG A 191 -14.01 -2.24 -0.87
N ALA A 192 -15.25 -2.66 -1.12
CA ALA A 192 -16.39 -1.83 -0.80
C ALA A 192 -16.32 -1.39 0.67
N ALA A 193 -16.70 -0.14 0.95
CA ALA A 193 -16.69 0.37 2.30
C ALA A 193 -17.57 -0.47 3.21
N VAL A 194 -17.00 -0.97 4.31
CA VAL A 194 -17.70 -1.72 5.34
C VAL A 194 -17.66 -0.90 6.62
N THR A 195 -18.77 -0.84 7.32
CA THR A 195 -18.74 -0.28 8.68
C THR A 195 -17.89 -1.19 9.55
N LEU A 196 -16.82 -0.65 10.12
CA LEU A 196 -15.99 -1.40 11.03
C LEU A 196 -16.69 -1.55 12.38
N PRO A 197 -16.70 -2.76 12.96
CA PRO A 197 -17.32 -2.98 14.28
C PRO A 197 -16.49 -2.39 15.43
N ALA A 198 -15.25 -1.98 15.15
CA ALA A 198 -14.30 -1.43 16.12
C ALA A 198 -13.59 -0.20 15.58
N LYS A 199 -13.10 0.65 16.49
CA LYS A 199 -12.22 1.77 16.13
C LYS A 199 -10.92 1.25 15.54
N LEU A 200 -10.46 1.85 14.46
CA LEU A 200 -9.21 1.46 13.80
C LEU A 200 -7.98 1.61 14.72
N SER A 201 -8.01 2.58 15.65
CA SER A 201 -6.96 2.75 16.66
C SER A 201 -6.90 1.58 17.64
N THR A 202 -8.04 1.04 18.03
CA THR A 202 -8.14 -0.13 18.91
C THR A 202 -7.64 -1.39 18.21
N LEU A 203 -8.08 -1.62 16.96
CA LEU A 203 -7.56 -2.72 16.16
C LEU A 203 -6.03 -2.63 16.03
N ASP A 204 -5.49 -1.45 15.73
CA ASP A 204 -4.04 -1.26 15.60
C ASP A 204 -3.30 -1.53 16.92
N ARG A 205 -3.87 -1.14 18.06
CA ARG A 205 -3.35 -1.46 19.41
C ARG A 205 -3.33 -2.97 19.65
N VAL A 206 -4.44 -3.66 19.38
CA VAL A 206 -4.57 -5.12 19.52
C VAL A 206 -3.53 -5.82 18.66
N LEU A 207 -3.43 -5.46 17.39
CA LEU A 207 -2.47 -6.05 16.47
C LEU A 207 -1.01 -5.81 16.89
N ARG A 208 -0.65 -4.60 17.31
CA ARG A 208 0.70 -4.32 17.82
C ARG A 208 1.03 -5.20 19.01
N GLN A 209 0.11 -5.32 19.94
CA GLN A 209 0.32 -6.11 21.16
C GLN A 209 0.43 -7.61 20.83
N ALA A 210 -0.48 -8.16 20.02
CA ALA A 210 -0.47 -9.55 19.62
C ALA A 210 0.83 -9.92 18.88
N PHE A 211 1.22 -9.15 17.86
CA PHE A 211 2.40 -9.43 17.03
C PHE A 211 3.73 -9.07 17.70
N SER A 212 3.77 -8.20 18.71
CA SER A 212 4.98 -7.98 19.51
C SER A 212 5.38 -9.23 20.32
N ALA A 213 4.40 -10.04 20.67
CA ALA A 213 4.56 -11.28 21.41
C ALA A 213 4.23 -12.53 20.54
N ARG A 214 4.57 -12.52 19.27
CA ARG A 214 4.19 -13.47 18.22
C ARG A 214 4.31 -14.96 18.62
N ARG A 215 5.32 -15.32 19.43
CA ARG A 215 5.54 -16.70 19.87
C ARG A 215 4.72 -17.11 21.09
N LYS A 216 4.07 -16.17 21.77
CA LYS A 216 3.22 -16.43 22.95
C LYS A 216 1.81 -16.84 22.52
N ARG A 217 1.11 -17.56 23.40
CA ARG A 217 -0.33 -17.78 23.25
C ARG A 217 -1.07 -16.45 23.25
N LEU A 218 -2.14 -16.34 22.50
CA LEU A 218 -2.91 -15.12 22.31
C LEU A 218 -3.42 -14.55 23.63
N SER A 219 -3.94 -15.43 24.53
CA SER A 219 -4.35 -15.05 25.87
C SER A 219 -3.24 -14.40 26.70
N ASN A 220 -2.00 -14.85 26.54
CA ASN A 220 -0.85 -14.25 27.22
C ASN A 220 -0.38 -12.95 26.56
N ALA A 221 -0.42 -12.90 25.22
CA ALA A 221 -0.04 -11.70 24.45
C ALA A 221 -1.00 -10.55 24.73
N LEU A 222 -2.30 -10.82 24.88
CA LEU A 222 -3.35 -9.84 25.09
C LEU A 222 -3.88 -9.77 26.52
N LYS A 223 -3.12 -10.31 27.51
CA LYS A 223 -3.57 -10.41 28.89
C LYS A 223 -4.05 -9.09 29.50
N SER A 224 -3.41 -7.97 29.16
CA SER A 224 -3.79 -6.64 29.67
C SER A 224 -5.13 -6.13 29.15
N LEU A 225 -5.71 -6.77 28.14
CA LEU A 225 -6.98 -6.39 27.54
C LEU A 225 -8.18 -7.14 28.14
N ASN A 226 -7.97 -8.00 29.15
CA ASN A 226 -8.99 -8.74 29.92
C ASN A 226 -10.10 -9.36 29.06
N ILE A 227 -9.71 -9.95 27.92
CA ILE A 227 -10.65 -10.52 26.93
C ILE A 227 -11.37 -11.73 27.52
N ASP A 228 -12.69 -11.75 27.39
CA ASP A 228 -13.48 -12.97 27.65
C ASP A 228 -13.40 -13.89 26.43
N TRP A 229 -12.53 -14.91 26.53
CA TRP A 229 -12.30 -15.87 25.46
C TRP A 229 -13.48 -16.81 25.20
N SER A 230 -14.47 -16.88 26.13
CA SER A 230 -15.64 -17.76 25.95
C SER A 230 -16.58 -17.28 24.83
N VAL A 231 -16.52 -15.97 24.51
CA VAL A 231 -17.36 -15.33 23.46
C VAL A 231 -16.58 -15.07 22.16
N MET A 232 -15.27 -15.41 22.12
CA MET A 232 -14.42 -15.19 20.96
C MET A 232 -14.40 -16.40 20.01
N GLN A 233 -14.29 -16.13 18.71
CA GLN A 233 -14.00 -17.17 17.71
C GLN A 233 -12.54 -17.60 17.78
N ALA A 234 -11.63 -16.66 18.05
CA ALA A 234 -10.22 -16.95 18.27
C ALA A 234 -10.02 -17.74 19.59
N GLN A 235 -9.22 -18.80 19.53
CA GLN A 235 -8.95 -19.62 20.71
C GLN A 235 -7.83 -19.01 21.58
N PRO A 236 -7.92 -19.06 22.92
CA PRO A 236 -6.93 -18.46 23.82
C PRO A 236 -5.53 -19.08 23.70
N ASN A 237 -5.42 -20.31 23.23
CA ASN A 237 -4.18 -21.05 23.02
C ASN A 237 -3.54 -20.82 21.65
N TRP A 238 -4.25 -20.18 20.70
CA TRP A 238 -3.68 -19.78 19.42
C TRP A 238 -2.55 -18.78 19.61
N ARG A 239 -1.78 -18.55 18.56
CA ARG A 239 -0.81 -17.46 18.45
C ARG A 239 -1.36 -16.38 17.54
N ALA A 240 -0.76 -15.19 17.57
CA ALA A 240 -1.15 -14.08 16.68
C ALA A 240 -1.12 -14.50 15.18
N ASP A 241 -0.24 -15.44 14.83
CA ASP A 241 -0.12 -15.95 13.46
C ASP A 241 -1.33 -16.77 13.01
N ASP A 242 -2.05 -17.38 13.92
CA ASP A 242 -3.19 -18.27 13.62
C ASP A 242 -4.51 -17.49 13.47
N VAL A 243 -4.51 -16.20 13.82
CA VAL A 243 -5.70 -15.33 13.90
C VAL A 243 -5.90 -14.57 12.60
N GLY A 244 -7.08 -14.70 12.02
CA GLY A 244 -7.45 -13.99 10.79
C GLY A 244 -7.96 -12.57 11.03
N VAL A 245 -8.36 -11.91 9.94
CA VAL A 245 -8.85 -10.52 9.98
C VAL A 245 -10.14 -10.41 10.79
N ALA A 246 -11.08 -11.34 10.58
CA ALA A 246 -12.38 -11.32 11.24
C ALA A 246 -12.27 -11.50 12.76
N GLU A 247 -11.43 -12.44 13.19
CA GLU A 247 -11.20 -12.68 14.61
C GLU A 247 -10.49 -11.51 15.29
N PHE A 248 -9.53 -10.87 14.62
CA PHE A 248 -8.91 -9.64 15.16
C PHE A 248 -9.89 -8.48 15.27
N LEU A 249 -10.84 -8.34 14.32
CA LEU A 249 -11.92 -7.36 14.42
C LEU A 249 -12.83 -7.63 15.60
N GLN A 250 -13.22 -8.89 15.82
CA GLN A 250 -14.06 -9.29 16.97
C GLN A 250 -13.36 -8.95 18.30
N ILE A 251 -12.06 -9.26 18.40
CA ILE A 251 -11.26 -8.89 19.59
C ILE A 251 -11.23 -7.38 19.79
N ALA A 252 -11.01 -6.61 18.71
CA ALA A 252 -10.96 -5.15 18.79
C ALA A 252 -12.33 -4.54 19.17
N GLN A 253 -13.42 -5.09 18.65
CA GLN A 253 -14.78 -4.71 19.00
C GLN A 253 -15.04 -4.92 20.51
N TRP A 254 -14.71 -6.11 21.02
CA TRP A 254 -14.87 -6.41 22.43
C TRP A 254 -14.09 -5.43 23.31
N VAL A 255 -12.86 -5.09 22.93
CA VAL A 255 -12.05 -4.11 23.66
C VAL A 255 -12.66 -2.71 23.65
N ASP A 256 -13.26 -2.28 22.53
CA ASP A 256 -13.95 -0.98 22.45
C ASP A 256 -15.23 -0.95 23.31
N GLU A 257 -15.97 -2.06 23.40
CA GLU A 257 -17.22 -2.17 24.16
C GLU A 257 -16.99 -2.22 25.68
N HIS A 258 -15.81 -2.67 26.13
CA HIS A 258 -15.49 -2.85 27.54
C HIS A 258 -14.49 -1.81 28.08
N ASP A 259 -14.20 -0.74 27.32
CA ASP A 259 -13.32 0.38 27.71
C ASP A 259 -11.94 -0.06 28.30
N VAL A 260 -11.32 -1.09 27.72
CA VAL A 260 -10.06 -1.69 28.21
C VAL A 260 -8.82 -1.10 27.52
#